data_28aa348eb2c7bc7917d27bd6659e2f76
#
_entry.id   28aa348eb2c7bc7917d27bd6659e2f76
#
_cell.length_a   1.000
_cell.length_b   1.000
_cell.length_c   1.000
_cell.angle_alpha   90.00
_cell.angle_beta   90.00
_cell.angle_gamma   90.00
#
_symmetry.space_group_name_H-M   'P 1'
#
loop_
_entity.id
_entity.type
_entity.pdbx_description
1 polymer ?
#
loop_
_entity_poly.entity_id
_entity_poly.type
_entity_poly.pdbx_seq_one_letter_code
_entity_poly.pdbx_strand_id
1 'polypeptide(L)'
;LEVINNVKDKIKEMAPGLPQKTLPDGTVSKITVVPFYDRTGLIKETIGTLETSLSHEILICIIVIIVLVLNLRASVVIASMLPIAVLSTFIIMRYTGIAANIVALSGIAIAIGVMVDVGVVFVESIIRYMEMPENRGVRKGKAMVNLIYKAVSEVSGAIATAMITTIVSFLPVFAMEAQEGKMFSPLAYTKTYALASAFVLGLILLPTLSYILFSVRIDSKRIRKVLNYILIAAGVLLSVLYSNIPALGLTAVGLNNLLAHRWKKPGISNYINIGIALVVATYFLAEEWLPMGPQKGIIVNLLFVTGCIAIILALLWLLVIYYERILRWCLNNRWKFMLLPIATILCGILIWKRIGQEFMPSLNEGSFLLMPTSMPHTGIEQNLNYIEALDKRLAAIPEVETAIGKWGRVNSALDPAPAQMFENTINYRPEYILNEDGKRERFKVNRKGKYLLRNGGTYNPADGFRLIPADSLIPDRKGDYFRQWRPEIKNTDDIWQQIVNVTHLPGLTSAPKL
;
A
#
# COMPACT_ATOMS: atom_id res chain seq x y z
N LEU A 1 12.31 -0.85 15.56
CA LEU A 1 13.30 -1.62 14.79
C LEU A 1 14.73 -1.43 15.31
N GLU A 2 15.19 -0.20 15.51
CA GLU A 2 16.55 0.10 15.99
C GLU A 2 16.89 -0.66 17.28
N VAL A 3 16.05 -0.57 18.30
CA VAL A 3 16.26 -1.27 19.58
C VAL A 3 16.32 -2.79 19.41
N ILE A 4 15.42 -3.36 18.60
CA ILE A 4 15.39 -4.80 18.31
C ILE A 4 16.68 -5.22 17.61
N ASN A 5 17.11 -4.47 16.60
CA ASN A 5 18.35 -4.74 15.88
C ASN A 5 19.57 -4.66 16.81
N ASN A 6 19.66 -3.63 17.64
CA ASN A 6 20.75 -3.49 18.62
C ASN A 6 20.81 -4.67 19.60
N VAL A 7 19.65 -5.18 20.05
CA VAL A 7 19.58 -6.39 20.90
C VAL A 7 20.06 -7.62 20.13
N LYS A 8 19.61 -7.82 18.89
CA LYS A 8 20.06 -8.94 18.04
C LYS A 8 21.56 -8.90 17.77
N ASP A 9 22.09 -7.72 17.47
CA ASP A 9 23.51 -7.55 17.22
C ASP A 9 24.33 -7.82 18.49
N LYS A 10 23.83 -7.40 19.66
CA LYS A 10 24.47 -7.73 20.92
C LYS A 10 24.46 -9.23 21.23
N ILE A 11 23.35 -9.92 20.93
CA ILE A 11 23.27 -11.39 21.04
C ILE A 11 24.30 -12.07 20.12
N LYS A 12 24.43 -11.60 18.87
CA LYS A 12 25.43 -12.12 17.92
C LYS A 12 26.86 -11.91 18.43
N GLU A 13 27.16 -10.73 18.99
CA GLU A 13 28.45 -10.39 19.57
C GLU A 13 28.79 -11.30 20.77
N MET A 14 27.80 -11.65 21.58
CA MET A 14 27.97 -12.52 22.75
C MET A 14 28.06 -14.01 22.37
N ALA A 15 27.48 -14.41 21.25
CA ALA A 15 27.35 -15.81 20.84
C ALA A 15 28.68 -16.62 20.81
N PRO A 16 29.83 -16.05 20.38
CA PRO A 16 31.12 -16.79 20.43
C PRO A 16 31.59 -17.14 21.84
N GLY A 17 31.24 -16.31 22.85
CA GLY A 17 31.62 -16.49 24.24
C GLY A 17 30.69 -17.39 25.07
N LEU A 18 29.60 -17.89 24.47
CA LEU A 18 28.67 -18.77 25.18
C LEU A 18 29.28 -20.16 25.42
N PRO A 19 28.99 -20.79 26.58
CA PRO A 19 29.51 -22.10 26.92
C PRO A 19 29.18 -23.17 25.88
N GLN A 20 30.16 -24.02 25.62
CA GLN A 20 30.01 -25.19 24.74
C GLN A 20 30.64 -26.42 25.37
N LYS A 21 30.07 -27.60 25.08
CA LYS A 21 30.55 -28.89 25.57
C LYS A 21 30.55 -29.90 24.44
N THR A 22 31.66 -30.62 24.27
CA THR A 22 31.71 -31.76 23.37
C THR A 22 31.08 -32.97 24.06
N LEU A 23 30.09 -33.56 23.43
CA LEU A 23 29.41 -34.78 23.91
C LEU A 23 30.24 -36.03 23.61
N PRO A 24 29.96 -37.20 24.24
CA PRO A 24 30.70 -38.44 24.01
C PRO A 24 30.65 -38.96 22.57
N ASP A 25 29.64 -38.56 21.81
CA ASP A 25 29.46 -38.89 20.39
C ASP A 25 30.24 -37.98 19.44
N GLY A 26 31.03 -37.05 19.98
CA GLY A 26 31.81 -36.07 19.22
C GLY A 26 31.02 -34.84 18.76
N THR A 27 29.74 -34.75 19.03
CA THR A 27 28.94 -33.54 18.73
C THR A 27 29.24 -32.41 19.70
N VAL A 28 29.28 -31.17 19.19
CA VAL A 28 29.48 -29.97 20.03
C VAL A 28 28.13 -29.39 20.37
N SER A 29 27.74 -29.53 21.64
CA SER A 29 26.56 -28.84 22.20
C SER A 29 26.95 -27.44 22.62
N LYS A 30 26.26 -26.42 22.09
CA LYS A 30 26.50 -25.00 22.38
C LYS A 30 25.23 -24.32 22.85
N ILE A 31 25.34 -23.50 23.90
CA ILE A 31 24.23 -22.65 24.33
C ILE A 31 24.00 -21.60 23.26
N THR A 32 22.76 -21.44 22.83
CA THR A 32 22.32 -20.42 21.90
C THR A 32 21.16 -19.63 22.47
N VAL A 33 21.10 -18.35 22.17
CA VAL A 33 19.94 -17.48 22.50
C VAL A 33 19.03 -17.46 21.29
N VAL A 34 17.83 -18.00 21.45
CA VAL A 34 16.81 -18.07 20.39
C VAL A 34 15.67 -17.11 20.72
N PRO A 35 15.50 -16.01 19.98
CA PRO A 35 14.34 -15.15 20.16
C PRO A 35 13.09 -15.87 19.66
N PHE A 36 12.12 -16.10 20.52
CA PHE A 36 10.85 -16.78 20.18
C PHE A 36 9.70 -15.80 19.94
N TYR A 37 9.85 -14.54 20.32
CA TYR A 37 8.87 -13.50 20.05
C TYR A 37 9.57 -12.27 19.47
N ASP A 38 9.37 -12.01 18.19
CA ASP A 38 10.03 -10.95 17.45
C ASP A 38 9.06 -10.25 16.50
N ARG A 39 8.76 -8.98 16.79
CA ARG A 39 7.87 -8.15 15.97
C ARG A 39 8.51 -7.56 14.73
N THR A 40 9.77 -7.83 14.44
CA THR A 40 10.47 -7.28 13.27
C THR A 40 9.78 -7.63 11.97
N GLY A 41 9.33 -8.89 11.83
CA GLY A 41 8.60 -9.38 10.66
C GLY A 41 7.32 -8.58 10.45
N LEU A 42 6.49 -8.47 11.47
CA LEU A 42 5.23 -7.73 11.43
C LEU A 42 5.42 -6.25 11.08
N ILE A 43 6.42 -5.59 11.69
CA ILE A 43 6.71 -4.17 11.41
C ILE A 43 7.14 -4.00 9.94
N LYS A 44 8.03 -4.87 9.44
CA LYS A 44 8.51 -4.80 8.06
C LYS A 44 7.38 -5.10 7.06
N GLU A 45 6.58 -6.14 7.29
CA GLU A 45 5.43 -6.48 6.44
C GLU A 45 4.44 -5.32 6.35
N THR A 46 4.11 -4.71 7.49
CA THR A 46 3.21 -3.57 7.56
C THR A 46 3.73 -2.38 6.77
N ILE A 47 5.01 -1.99 6.98
CA ILE A 47 5.63 -0.87 6.27
C ILE A 47 5.73 -1.19 4.78
N GLY A 48 6.16 -2.40 4.41
CA GLY A 48 6.29 -2.84 3.02
C GLY A 48 4.95 -2.83 2.27
N THR A 49 3.87 -3.29 2.90
CA THR A 49 2.52 -3.26 2.34
C THR A 49 2.04 -1.82 2.12
N LEU A 50 2.26 -0.94 3.10
CA LEU A 50 1.87 0.48 2.98
C LEU A 50 2.66 1.20 1.90
N GLU A 51 3.98 0.99 1.80
CA GLU A 51 4.81 1.58 0.75
C GLU A 51 4.32 1.16 -0.65
N THR A 52 3.99 -0.11 -0.81
CA THR A 52 3.42 -0.64 -2.05
C THR A 52 2.05 -0.02 -2.34
N SER A 53 1.17 0.08 -1.35
CA SER A 53 -0.15 0.68 -1.49
C SER A 53 -0.09 2.16 -1.86
N LEU A 54 0.77 2.95 -1.20
CA LEU A 54 0.99 4.36 -1.52
C LEU A 54 1.51 4.54 -2.96
N SER A 55 2.44 3.69 -3.39
CA SER A 55 2.98 3.72 -4.75
C SER A 55 1.90 3.42 -5.80
N HIS A 56 1.04 2.43 -5.55
CA HIS A 56 -0.09 2.10 -6.42
C HIS A 56 -1.13 3.24 -6.46
N GLU A 57 -1.43 3.85 -5.32
CA GLU A 57 -2.35 4.97 -5.22
C GLU A 57 -1.87 6.16 -6.06
N ILE A 58 -0.59 6.54 -5.91
CA ILE A 58 0.02 7.60 -6.72
C ILE A 58 -0.05 7.26 -8.22
N LEU A 59 0.23 6.01 -8.60
CA LEU A 59 0.17 5.57 -10.00
C LEU A 59 -1.25 5.67 -10.57
N ILE A 60 -2.25 5.21 -9.81
CA ILE A 60 -3.67 5.33 -10.20
C ILE A 60 -4.06 6.79 -10.36
N CYS A 61 -3.70 7.65 -9.42
CA CYS A 61 -3.95 9.08 -9.51
C CYS A 61 -3.32 9.69 -10.77
N ILE A 62 -2.08 9.33 -11.12
CA ILE A 62 -1.42 9.79 -12.35
C ILE A 62 -2.20 9.35 -13.59
N ILE A 63 -2.67 8.10 -13.65
CA ILE A 63 -3.49 7.59 -14.76
C ILE A 63 -4.76 8.43 -14.91
N VAL A 64 -5.48 8.64 -13.81
CA VAL A 64 -6.73 9.41 -13.79
C VAL A 64 -6.47 10.86 -14.25
N ILE A 65 -5.42 11.51 -13.73
CA ILE A 65 -5.05 12.88 -14.12
C ILE A 65 -4.76 12.97 -15.63
N ILE A 66 -3.99 12.02 -16.18
CA ILE A 66 -3.67 12.00 -17.62
C ILE A 66 -4.94 11.91 -18.45
N VAL A 67 -5.87 11.07 -18.04
CA VAL A 67 -7.13 10.83 -18.77
C VAL A 67 -8.09 12.01 -18.67
N LEU A 68 -8.26 12.60 -17.48
CA LEU A 68 -9.23 13.67 -17.27
C LEU A 68 -8.74 15.02 -17.82
N VAL A 69 -7.47 15.34 -17.62
CA VAL A 69 -6.90 16.63 -18.05
C VAL A 69 -6.61 16.67 -19.54
N LEU A 70 -6.37 15.53 -20.20
CA LEU A 70 -6.04 15.39 -21.63
C LEU A 70 -4.92 16.32 -22.12
N ASN A 71 -4.05 16.75 -21.20
CA ASN A 71 -2.93 17.64 -21.45
C ASN A 71 -1.69 17.13 -20.71
N LEU A 72 -0.79 16.50 -21.42
CA LEU A 72 0.38 15.84 -20.83
C LEU A 72 1.25 16.79 -19.99
N ARG A 73 1.39 18.07 -20.39
CA ARG A 73 2.16 19.05 -19.63
C ARG A 73 1.50 19.36 -18.29
N ALA A 74 0.20 19.57 -18.31
CA ALA A 74 -0.59 19.79 -17.11
C ALA A 74 -0.56 18.56 -16.18
N SER A 75 -0.72 17.37 -16.75
CA SER A 75 -0.65 16.12 -15.98
C SER A 75 0.71 15.94 -15.30
N VAL A 76 1.81 16.29 -15.97
CA VAL A 76 3.15 16.25 -15.36
C VAL A 76 3.29 17.26 -14.21
N VAL A 77 2.73 18.46 -14.34
CA VAL A 77 2.74 19.46 -13.25
C VAL A 77 2.02 18.93 -12.03
N ILE A 78 0.80 18.41 -12.22
CA ILE A 78 -0.02 17.88 -11.11
C ILE A 78 0.65 16.65 -10.50
N ALA A 79 1.08 15.69 -11.33
CA ALA A 79 1.71 14.46 -10.88
C ALA A 79 3.00 14.69 -10.10
N SER A 80 3.78 15.73 -10.45
CA SER A 80 5.01 16.07 -9.73
C SER A 80 4.78 16.60 -8.32
N MET A 81 3.59 17.18 -8.05
CA MET A 81 3.25 17.70 -6.73
C MET A 81 3.12 16.59 -5.70
N LEU A 82 2.57 15.43 -6.08
CA LEU A 82 2.26 14.34 -5.14
C LEU A 82 3.51 13.81 -4.40
N PRO A 83 4.57 13.36 -5.09
CA PRO A 83 5.77 12.90 -4.40
C PRO A 83 6.40 13.98 -3.53
N ILE A 84 6.41 15.24 -4.00
CA ILE A 84 6.99 16.35 -3.26
C ILE A 84 6.18 16.63 -1.98
N ALA A 85 4.86 16.59 -2.04
CA ALA A 85 3.99 16.78 -0.88
C ALA A 85 4.17 15.65 0.16
N VAL A 86 4.26 14.39 -0.28
CA VAL A 86 4.52 13.24 0.58
C VAL A 86 5.89 13.37 1.24
N LEU A 87 6.95 13.68 0.48
CA LEU A 87 8.29 13.88 1.03
C LEU A 87 8.34 15.06 2.01
N SER A 88 7.65 16.16 1.71
CA SER A 88 7.52 17.30 2.64
C SER A 88 6.84 16.89 3.94
N THR A 89 5.83 16.04 3.87
CA THR A 89 5.16 15.48 5.05
C THR A 89 6.14 14.66 5.90
N PHE A 90 6.96 13.79 5.30
CA PHE A 90 7.99 13.04 6.03
C PHE A 90 9.02 13.96 6.70
N ILE A 91 9.41 15.04 6.03
CA ILE A 91 10.30 16.04 6.62
C ILE A 91 9.67 16.66 7.88
N ILE A 92 8.41 17.10 7.79
CA ILE A 92 7.69 17.68 8.95
C ILE A 92 7.55 16.64 10.06
N MET A 93 7.17 15.40 9.76
CA MET A 93 7.09 14.30 10.73
C MET A 93 8.42 14.13 11.48
N ARG A 94 9.56 14.16 10.76
CA ARG A 94 10.89 14.04 11.38
C ARG A 94 11.16 15.15 12.39
N TYR A 95 10.83 16.40 12.06
CA TYR A 95 11.05 17.55 12.95
C TYR A 95 10.08 17.59 14.13
N THR A 96 8.86 17.06 13.96
CA THR A 96 7.84 17.00 15.02
C THR A 96 7.92 15.74 15.88
N GLY A 97 8.82 14.81 15.56
CA GLY A 97 9.00 13.57 16.33
C GLY A 97 7.89 12.53 16.12
N ILE A 98 7.07 12.67 15.07
CA ILE A 98 6.01 11.69 14.75
C ILE A 98 6.66 10.48 14.05
N ALA A 99 6.54 9.30 14.68
CA ALA A 99 7.04 8.06 14.09
C ALA A 99 6.19 7.60 12.90
N ALA A 100 6.86 7.09 11.86
CA ALA A 100 6.19 6.49 10.70
C ALA A 100 5.66 5.09 11.06
N ASN A 101 4.51 5.04 11.71
CA ASN A 101 3.76 3.81 11.99
C ASN A 101 2.61 3.64 11.00
N ILE A 102 1.92 2.50 11.05
CA ILE A 102 0.81 2.17 10.15
C ILE A 102 -0.27 3.26 10.14
N VAL A 103 -0.61 3.78 11.31
CA VAL A 103 -1.68 4.78 11.47
C VAL A 103 -1.25 6.13 10.87
N ALA A 104 0.01 6.54 11.10
CA ALA A 104 0.59 7.74 10.50
C ALA A 104 0.64 7.65 8.97
N LEU A 105 1.11 6.53 8.41
CA LEU A 105 1.19 6.34 6.96
C LEU A 105 -0.19 6.25 6.31
N SER A 106 -1.18 5.66 6.99
CA SER A 106 -2.58 5.69 6.54
C SER A 106 -3.14 7.11 6.46
N GLY A 107 -2.70 8.02 7.36
CA GLY A 107 -3.05 9.44 7.29
C GLY A 107 -2.56 10.11 6.00
N ILE A 108 -1.36 9.75 5.53
CA ILE A 108 -0.82 10.23 4.24
C ILE A 108 -1.65 9.66 3.09
N ALA A 109 -1.93 8.35 3.08
CA ALA A 109 -2.74 7.70 2.06
C ALA A 109 -4.11 8.41 1.89
N ILE A 110 -4.82 8.62 2.99
CA ILE A 110 -6.12 9.33 2.96
C ILE A 110 -5.97 10.77 2.43
N ALA A 111 -4.82 11.41 2.63
CA ALA A 111 -4.59 12.78 2.18
C ALA A 111 -4.28 12.88 0.67
N ILE A 112 -3.75 11.84 0.03
CA ILE A 112 -3.33 11.87 -1.38
C ILE A 112 -4.46 12.29 -2.31
N GLY A 113 -5.68 11.76 -2.12
CA GLY A 113 -6.83 12.15 -2.93
C GLY A 113 -7.10 13.65 -2.88
N VAL A 114 -7.11 14.23 -1.68
CA VAL A 114 -7.32 15.69 -1.50
C VAL A 114 -6.14 16.50 -2.05
N MET A 115 -4.90 15.99 -1.95
CA MET A 115 -3.74 16.65 -2.56
C MET A 115 -3.86 16.74 -4.09
N VAL A 116 -4.36 15.67 -4.73
CA VAL A 116 -4.62 15.65 -6.18
C VAL A 116 -5.63 16.71 -6.56
N ASP A 117 -6.72 16.82 -5.82
CA ASP A 117 -7.80 17.79 -6.09
C ASP A 117 -7.27 19.22 -6.07
N VAL A 118 -6.42 19.57 -5.10
CA VAL A 118 -5.75 20.89 -5.06
C VAL A 118 -4.93 21.12 -6.34
N GLY A 119 -4.15 20.14 -6.74
CA GLY A 119 -3.33 20.20 -7.96
C GLY A 119 -4.18 20.38 -9.22
N VAL A 120 -5.23 19.60 -9.35
CA VAL A 120 -6.14 19.63 -10.51
C VAL A 120 -6.82 20.99 -10.63
N VAL A 121 -7.41 21.52 -9.55
CA VAL A 121 -8.16 22.79 -9.58
C VAL A 121 -7.25 23.95 -9.93
N PHE A 122 -6.03 24.03 -9.38
CA PHE A 122 -5.09 25.11 -9.74
C PHE A 122 -4.67 25.05 -11.20
N VAL A 123 -4.29 23.87 -11.69
CA VAL A 123 -3.79 23.71 -13.06
C VAL A 123 -4.91 23.88 -14.07
N GLU A 124 -6.12 23.39 -13.78
CA GLU A 124 -7.29 23.59 -14.64
C GLU A 124 -7.66 25.06 -14.75
N SER A 125 -7.66 25.82 -13.65
CA SER A 125 -7.87 27.25 -13.67
C SER A 125 -6.82 27.96 -14.57
N ILE A 126 -5.53 27.60 -14.46
CA ILE A 126 -4.48 28.15 -15.30
C ILE A 126 -4.73 27.85 -16.78
N ILE A 127 -5.10 26.61 -17.13
CA ILE A 127 -5.42 26.20 -18.51
C ILE A 127 -6.61 26.98 -19.03
N ARG A 128 -7.68 27.07 -18.24
CA ARG A 128 -8.89 27.85 -18.60
C ARG A 128 -8.54 29.30 -18.94
N TYR A 129 -7.72 29.96 -18.10
CA TYR A 129 -7.26 31.32 -18.37
C TYR A 129 -6.40 31.44 -19.63
N MET A 130 -5.56 30.43 -19.91
CA MET A 130 -4.74 30.39 -21.14
C MET A 130 -5.59 30.20 -22.42
N GLU A 131 -6.73 29.56 -22.33
CA GLU A 131 -7.65 29.29 -23.44
C GLU A 131 -8.61 30.45 -23.73
N MET A 132 -8.78 31.41 -22.80
CA MET A 132 -9.61 32.58 -23.01
C MET A 132 -9.17 33.37 -24.25
N PRO A 133 -10.11 33.88 -25.06
CA PRO A 133 -9.79 34.64 -26.31
C PRO A 133 -8.80 35.78 -26.10
N GLU A 134 -8.93 36.47 -24.97
CA GLU A 134 -8.10 37.63 -24.60
C GLU A 134 -6.64 37.25 -24.34
N ASN A 135 -6.39 36.03 -23.90
CA ASN A 135 -5.09 35.52 -23.49
C ASN A 135 -4.46 34.61 -24.54
N ARG A 136 -5.12 34.38 -25.68
CA ARG A 136 -4.59 33.56 -26.76
C ARG A 136 -3.27 34.17 -27.31
N GLY A 137 -2.17 33.43 -27.10
CA GLY A 137 -0.83 33.83 -27.53
C GLY A 137 0.08 34.33 -26.42
N VAL A 138 -0.44 34.64 -25.22
CA VAL A 138 0.37 34.98 -24.05
C VAL A 138 1.08 33.74 -23.56
N ARG A 139 2.42 33.72 -23.66
CA ARG A 139 3.18 32.51 -23.25
C ARG A 139 4.49 32.79 -22.51
N LYS A 140 4.94 34.02 -22.45
CA LYS A 140 6.20 34.39 -21.79
C LYS A 140 6.12 35.78 -21.16
N GLY A 141 7.06 36.05 -20.25
CA GLY A 141 7.25 37.37 -19.64
C GLY A 141 6.17 37.73 -18.62
N LYS A 142 6.12 39.02 -18.28
CA LYS A 142 5.20 39.55 -17.26
C LYS A 142 3.72 39.26 -17.54
N ALA A 143 3.32 39.18 -18.80
CA ALA A 143 1.95 38.87 -19.19
C ALA A 143 1.55 37.45 -18.78
N MET A 144 2.43 36.44 -18.96
CA MET A 144 2.17 35.09 -18.53
C MET A 144 2.16 34.94 -17.00
N VAL A 145 3.04 35.66 -16.30
CA VAL A 145 3.06 35.71 -14.84
C VAL A 145 1.75 36.28 -14.33
N ASN A 146 1.27 37.41 -14.89
CA ASN A 146 0.02 38.02 -14.50
C ASN A 146 -1.21 37.11 -14.78
N LEU A 147 -1.18 36.37 -15.90
CA LEU A 147 -2.22 35.41 -16.24
C LEU A 147 -2.30 34.29 -15.18
N ILE A 148 -1.15 33.68 -14.86
CA ILE A 148 -1.09 32.61 -13.85
C ILE A 148 -1.50 33.16 -12.49
N TYR A 149 -1.04 34.34 -12.10
CA TYR A 149 -1.42 34.99 -10.85
C TYR A 149 -2.93 35.18 -10.75
N LYS A 150 -3.59 35.71 -11.79
CA LYS A 150 -5.04 35.89 -11.82
C LYS A 150 -5.77 34.55 -11.71
N ALA A 151 -5.34 33.54 -12.47
CA ALA A 151 -5.94 32.21 -12.45
C ALA A 151 -5.86 31.54 -11.08
N VAL A 152 -4.69 31.64 -10.42
CA VAL A 152 -4.47 31.07 -9.09
C VAL A 152 -5.23 31.85 -8.03
N SER A 153 -5.22 33.17 -8.09
CA SER A 153 -5.92 34.04 -7.12
C SER A 153 -7.43 33.82 -7.12
N GLU A 154 -8.04 33.50 -8.28
CA GLU A 154 -9.48 33.24 -8.37
C GLU A 154 -9.90 32.03 -7.56
N VAL A 155 -9.09 30.95 -7.57
CA VAL A 155 -9.46 29.68 -6.91
C VAL A 155 -8.82 29.49 -5.54
N SER A 156 -7.77 30.27 -5.22
CA SER A 156 -7.00 30.10 -3.97
C SER A 156 -7.84 30.26 -2.71
N GLY A 157 -8.79 31.20 -2.69
CA GLY A 157 -9.69 31.42 -1.55
C GLY A 157 -10.61 30.22 -1.30
N ALA A 158 -11.18 29.67 -2.37
CA ALA A 158 -12.06 28.49 -2.26
C ALA A 158 -11.27 27.26 -1.79
N ILE A 159 -10.08 27.04 -2.36
CA ILE A 159 -9.20 25.92 -1.97
C ILE A 159 -8.74 26.10 -0.52
N ALA A 160 -8.32 27.31 -0.12
CA ALA A 160 -7.92 27.59 1.26
C ALA A 160 -9.05 27.26 2.24
N THR A 161 -10.26 27.70 1.95
CA THR A 161 -11.43 27.42 2.79
C THR A 161 -11.69 25.91 2.89
N ALA A 162 -11.66 25.18 1.76
CA ALA A 162 -11.86 23.73 1.74
C ALA A 162 -10.78 23.00 2.55
N MET A 163 -9.51 23.38 2.39
CA MET A 163 -8.39 22.76 3.10
C MET A 163 -8.44 23.04 4.59
N ILE A 164 -8.68 24.31 4.99
CA ILE A 164 -8.81 24.68 6.40
C ILE A 164 -10.00 23.95 7.03
N THR A 165 -11.14 23.89 6.36
CA THR A 165 -12.31 23.15 6.86
C THR A 165 -12.00 21.67 7.05
N THR A 166 -11.27 21.05 6.11
CA THR A 166 -10.83 19.66 6.23
C THR A 166 -9.88 19.47 7.41
N ILE A 167 -8.91 20.37 7.61
CA ILE A 167 -7.99 20.32 8.75
C ILE A 167 -8.76 20.50 10.07
N VAL A 168 -9.66 21.48 10.15
CA VAL A 168 -10.48 21.75 11.34
C VAL A 168 -11.37 20.56 11.69
N SER A 169 -11.85 19.79 10.71
CA SER A 169 -12.65 18.59 10.96
C SER A 169 -11.90 17.50 11.75
N PHE A 170 -10.55 17.56 11.80
CA PHE A 170 -9.71 16.66 12.59
C PHE A 170 -9.37 17.18 13.99
N LEU A 171 -9.76 18.43 14.34
CA LEU A 171 -9.52 18.95 15.69
C LEU A 171 -10.08 18.04 16.80
N PRO A 172 -11.27 17.43 16.67
CA PRO A 172 -11.77 16.52 17.70
C PRO A 172 -10.85 15.32 17.96
N VAL A 173 -10.11 14.86 16.95
CA VAL A 173 -9.15 13.73 17.10
C VAL A 173 -7.96 14.15 17.98
N PHE A 174 -7.53 15.40 17.91
CA PHE A 174 -6.47 15.92 18.79
C PHE A 174 -6.93 16.09 20.24
N ALA A 175 -8.22 16.23 20.47
CA ALA A 175 -8.82 16.32 21.80
C ALA A 175 -9.14 14.96 22.43
N MET A 176 -8.92 13.85 21.69
CA MET A 176 -9.08 12.52 22.23
C MET A 176 -8.01 12.24 23.30
N GLU A 177 -8.46 11.67 24.41
CA GLU A 177 -7.61 11.30 25.56
C GLU A 177 -7.39 9.78 25.58
N ALA A 178 -6.61 9.34 26.55
CA ALA A 178 -6.32 7.94 26.83
C ALA A 178 -5.75 7.16 25.62
N GLN A 179 -6.23 5.95 25.41
CA GLN A 179 -5.69 5.00 24.43
C GLN A 179 -6.08 5.37 23.00
N GLU A 180 -7.31 5.85 22.80
CA GLU A 180 -7.81 6.30 21.51
C GLU A 180 -7.02 7.50 20.99
N GLY A 181 -6.72 8.47 21.86
CA GLY A 181 -5.89 9.61 21.51
C GLY A 181 -4.49 9.21 21.04
N LYS A 182 -3.84 8.31 21.78
CA LYS A 182 -2.51 7.78 21.39
C LYS A 182 -2.53 7.05 20.05
N MET A 183 -3.62 6.35 19.74
CA MET A 183 -3.77 5.57 18.53
C MET A 183 -4.07 6.45 17.30
N PHE A 184 -4.98 7.42 17.43
CA PHE A 184 -5.43 8.22 16.27
C PHE A 184 -4.68 9.55 16.07
N SER A 185 -4.01 10.10 17.10
CA SER A 185 -3.23 11.33 16.96
C SER A 185 -2.20 11.28 15.82
N PRO A 186 -1.41 10.20 15.62
CA PRO A 186 -0.46 10.15 14.52
C PRO A 186 -1.13 10.30 13.14
N LEU A 187 -2.32 9.73 12.93
CA LEU A 187 -3.11 9.88 11.70
C LEU A 187 -3.53 11.34 11.49
N ALA A 188 -4.05 11.98 12.54
CA ALA A 188 -4.52 13.35 12.47
C ALA A 188 -3.36 14.32 12.15
N TYR A 189 -2.20 14.14 12.80
CA TYR A 189 -1.00 14.93 12.51
C TYR A 189 -0.52 14.74 11.07
N THR A 190 -0.34 13.51 10.63
CA THR A 190 0.20 13.24 9.30
C THR A 190 -0.73 13.70 8.19
N LYS A 191 -2.04 13.50 8.33
CA LYS A 191 -3.03 14.02 7.40
C LYS A 191 -3.01 15.55 7.36
N THR A 192 -2.94 16.21 8.51
CA THR A 192 -2.84 17.68 8.60
C THR A 192 -1.57 18.20 7.93
N TYR A 193 -0.41 17.56 8.19
CA TYR A 193 0.86 17.94 7.55
C TYR A 193 0.82 17.75 6.04
N ALA A 194 0.26 16.64 5.59
CA ALA A 194 0.09 16.34 4.16
C ALA A 194 -0.78 17.39 3.45
N LEU A 195 -1.93 17.73 4.04
CA LEU A 195 -2.82 18.76 3.50
C LEU A 195 -2.17 20.14 3.51
N ALA A 196 -1.52 20.53 4.61
CA ALA A 196 -0.81 21.81 4.70
C ALA A 196 0.33 21.89 3.67
N SER A 197 1.11 20.82 3.53
CA SER A 197 2.17 20.73 2.51
C SER A 197 1.60 20.86 1.11
N ALA A 198 0.53 20.14 0.80
CA ALA A 198 -0.12 20.20 -0.50
C ALA A 198 -0.67 21.62 -0.82
N PHE A 199 -1.25 22.28 0.15
CA PHE A 199 -1.75 23.65 -0.02
C PHE A 199 -0.62 24.64 -0.29
N VAL A 200 0.46 24.60 0.51
CA VAL A 200 1.63 25.48 0.31
C VAL A 200 2.29 25.21 -1.03
N LEU A 201 2.49 23.93 -1.40
CA LEU A 201 3.06 23.56 -2.70
C LEU A 201 2.12 23.94 -3.85
N GLY A 202 0.81 23.82 -3.66
CA GLY A 202 -0.19 24.27 -4.63
C GLY A 202 -0.10 25.76 -4.92
N LEU A 203 0.12 26.59 -3.90
CA LEU A 203 0.24 28.04 -4.06
C LEU A 203 1.60 28.50 -4.63
N ILE A 204 2.69 27.80 -4.33
CA ILE A 204 4.05 28.23 -4.66
C ILE A 204 4.63 27.44 -5.82
N LEU A 205 4.59 26.10 -5.72
CA LEU A 205 5.26 25.21 -6.66
C LEU A 205 4.47 25.08 -7.98
N LEU A 206 3.16 24.86 -7.91
CA LEU A 206 2.35 24.62 -9.11
C LEU A 206 2.33 25.81 -10.06
N PRO A 207 2.14 27.07 -9.62
CA PRO A 207 2.22 28.22 -10.51
C PRO A 207 3.59 28.35 -11.18
N THR A 208 4.65 28.10 -10.41
CA THR A 208 6.04 28.18 -10.91
C THR A 208 6.33 27.09 -11.94
N LEU A 209 5.97 25.84 -11.64
CA LEU A 209 6.10 24.72 -12.59
C LEU A 209 5.24 24.93 -13.84
N SER A 210 4.00 25.42 -13.66
CA SER A 210 3.12 25.77 -14.77
C SER A 210 3.75 26.83 -15.67
N TYR A 211 4.32 27.89 -15.07
CA TYR A 211 5.04 28.90 -15.85
C TYR A 211 6.19 28.27 -16.65
N ILE A 212 7.02 27.46 -16.04
CA ILE A 212 8.16 26.80 -16.70
C ILE A 212 7.65 25.91 -17.84
N LEU A 213 6.73 24.96 -17.57
CA LEU A 213 6.30 23.97 -18.56
C LEU A 213 5.46 24.57 -19.70
N PHE A 214 4.63 25.58 -19.43
CA PHE A 214 3.81 26.21 -20.45
C PHE A 214 4.55 27.31 -21.23
N SER A 215 5.56 27.98 -20.62
CA SER A 215 6.39 28.98 -21.28
C SER A 215 7.46 28.38 -22.17
N VAL A 216 7.94 27.17 -21.87
CA VAL A 216 8.98 26.53 -22.66
C VAL A 216 8.42 26.13 -24.03
N ARG A 217 8.74 26.89 -25.04
CA ARG A 217 8.66 26.50 -26.46
C ARG A 217 10.05 26.24 -26.97
N ILE A 218 10.28 25.05 -27.39
CA ILE A 218 11.49 24.72 -28.17
C ILE A 218 11.19 25.10 -29.60
N ASP A 219 11.38 26.38 -29.92
CA ASP A 219 11.09 26.93 -31.26
C ASP A 219 12.13 26.45 -32.30
N SER A 220 13.33 26.10 -31.84
CA SER A 220 14.37 25.57 -32.74
C SER A 220 14.03 24.13 -33.15
N LYS A 221 13.75 23.94 -34.43
CA LYS A 221 13.53 22.64 -35.05
C LYS A 221 14.69 21.65 -34.78
N ARG A 222 15.95 22.18 -34.68
CA ARG A 222 17.14 21.36 -34.39
C ARG A 222 17.13 20.86 -32.96
N ILE A 223 16.90 21.72 -31.97
CA ILE A 223 16.87 21.36 -30.55
C ILE A 223 15.72 20.34 -30.29
N ARG A 224 14.56 20.56 -30.88
CA ARG A 224 13.43 19.61 -30.76
C ARG A 224 13.76 18.24 -31.35
N LYS A 225 14.46 18.17 -32.49
CA LYS A 225 14.91 16.88 -33.05
C LYS A 225 15.93 16.21 -32.13
N VAL A 226 16.93 16.95 -31.64
CA VAL A 226 17.95 16.43 -30.71
C VAL A 226 17.30 15.87 -29.44
N LEU A 227 16.35 16.59 -28.81
CA LEU A 227 15.63 16.11 -27.63
C LEU A 227 14.84 14.83 -27.92
N ASN A 228 14.20 14.73 -29.08
CA ASN A 228 13.47 13.51 -29.45
C ASN A 228 14.44 12.34 -29.68
N TYR A 229 15.63 12.57 -30.27
CA TYR A 229 16.66 11.52 -30.36
C TYR A 229 17.19 11.11 -28.99
N ILE A 230 17.37 12.04 -28.06
CA ILE A 230 17.74 11.74 -26.67
C ILE A 230 16.66 10.89 -25.99
N LEU A 231 15.37 11.23 -26.16
CA LEU A 231 14.25 10.44 -25.64
C LEU A 231 14.26 9.00 -26.19
N ILE A 232 14.49 8.85 -27.50
CA ILE A 232 14.57 7.53 -28.16
C ILE A 232 15.76 6.74 -27.59
N ALA A 233 16.95 7.37 -27.55
CA ALA A 233 18.15 6.71 -27.04
C ALA A 233 18.01 6.32 -25.56
N ALA A 234 17.47 7.22 -24.72
CA ALA A 234 17.20 6.95 -23.32
C ALA A 234 16.18 5.82 -23.13
N GLY A 235 15.08 5.81 -23.91
CA GLY A 235 14.08 4.76 -23.85
C GLY A 235 14.63 3.38 -24.23
N VAL A 236 15.44 3.30 -25.29
CA VAL A 236 16.10 2.06 -25.69
C VAL A 236 17.13 1.62 -24.65
N LEU A 237 17.98 2.54 -24.18
CA LEU A 237 19.02 2.25 -23.19
C LEU A 237 18.42 1.73 -21.88
N LEU A 238 17.40 2.40 -21.34
CA LEU A 238 16.72 1.97 -20.11
C LEU A 238 16.00 0.65 -20.30
N SER A 239 15.40 0.40 -21.47
CA SER A 239 14.75 -0.87 -21.78
C SER A 239 15.75 -2.03 -21.80
N VAL A 240 16.94 -1.82 -22.36
CA VAL A 240 17.98 -2.86 -22.44
C VAL A 240 18.67 -3.09 -21.07
N LEU A 241 19.06 -2.02 -20.39
CA LEU A 241 19.79 -2.12 -19.11
C LEU A 241 18.95 -2.72 -17.98
N TYR A 242 17.66 -2.37 -17.92
CA TYR A 242 16.78 -2.78 -16.82
C TYR A 242 15.74 -3.83 -17.25
N SER A 243 15.80 -4.34 -18.49
CA SER A 243 14.78 -5.24 -19.06
C SER A 243 13.36 -4.70 -18.90
N ASN A 244 13.21 -3.38 -18.94
CA ASN A 244 11.99 -2.65 -18.61
C ASN A 244 11.24 -2.27 -19.90
N ILE A 245 10.23 -3.07 -20.28
CA ILE A 245 9.40 -2.84 -21.47
C ILE A 245 8.72 -1.45 -21.46
N PRO A 246 8.17 -0.95 -20.35
CA PRO A 246 7.59 0.39 -20.29
C PRO A 246 8.52 1.53 -20.72
N ALA A 247 9.83 1.39 -20.57
CA ALA A 247 10.80 2.38 -21.03
C ALA A 247 10.75 2.62 -22.56
N LEU A 248 10.24 1.63 -23.33
CA LEU A 248 9.96 1.81 -24.76
C LEU A 248 8.88 2.88 -25.03
N GLY A 249 8.08 3.23 -24.03
CA GLY A 249 7.14 4.35 -24.13
C GLY A 249 7.85 5.68 -24.43
N LEU A 250 9.01 5.92 -23.84
CA LEU A 250 9.84 7.11 -24.16
C LEU A 250 10.30 7.08 -25.63
N THR A 251 10.70 5.92 -26.11
CA THR A 251 11.05 5.70 -27.52
C THR A 251 9.87 6.01 -28.43
N ALA A 252 8.68 5.49 -28.10
CA ALA A 252 7.46 5.71 -28.87
C ALA A 252 7.04 7.19 -28.91
N VAL A 253 7.13 7.90 -27.78
CA VAL A 253 6.88 9.36 -27.71
C VAL A 253 7.88 10.12 -28.59
N GLY A 254 9.18 9.80 -28.49
CA GLY A 254 10.21 10.42 -29.31
C GLY A 254 9.97 10.21 -30.82
N LEU A 255 9.63 8.99 -31.22
CA LEU A 255 9.30 8.64 -32.61
C LEU A 255 8.04 9.37 -33.10
N ASN A 256 6.96 9.36 -32.31
CA ASN A 256 5.74 10.09 -32.65
C ASN A 256 6.01 11.59 -32.85
N ASN A 257 6.80 12.19 -31.97
CA ASN A 257 7.16 13.61 -32.08
C ASN A 257 8.00 13.91 -33.34
N LEU A 258 8.90 12.99 -33.76
CA LEU A 258 9.64 13.13 -35.01
C LEU A 258 8.74 12.99 -36.25
N LEU A 259 7.73 12.10 -36.17
CA LEU A 259 6.77 11.87 -37.24
C LEU A 259 5.59 12.84 -37.23
N ALA A 260 5.52 13.75 -36.26
CA ALA A 260 4.40 14.68 -36.05
C ALA A 260 4.05 15.52 -37.30
N HIS A 261 5.02 15.77 -38.17
CA HIS A 261 4.79 16.51 -39.42
C HIS A 261 4.01 15.70 -40.48
N ARG A 262 3.92 14.39 -40.35
CA ARG A 262 3.11 13.52 -41.24
C ARG A 262 1.63 13.51 -40.88
N TRP A 263 1.25 13.96 -39.69
CA TRP A 263 -0.14 13.98 -39.25
C TRP A 263 -0.92 15.12 -39.87
N LYS A 264 -2.00 14.81 -40.57
CA LYS A 264 -2.84 15.78 -41.32
C LYS A 264 -3.50 16.84 -40.43
N LYS A 265 -3.73 16.56 -39.14
CA LYS A 265 -4.37 17.51 -38.22
C LYS A 265 -3.38 17.94 -37.12
N PRO A 266 -3.21 19.25 -36.86
CA PRO A 266 -2.43 19.71 -35.73
C PRO A 266 -3.07 19.22 -34.41
N GLY A 267 -2.29 18.66 -33.54
CA GLY A 267 -2.77 18.13 -32.24
C GLY A 267 -2.89 16.62 -32.13
N ILE A 268 -3.03 15.86 -33.23
CA ILE A 268 -3.09 14.38 -33.18
C ILE A 268 -1.88 13.78 -32.46
N SER A 269 -0.68 14.35 -32.69
CA SER A 269 0.54 13.89 -32.00
C SER A 269 0.43 13.96 -30.48
N ASN A 270 -0.25 14.97 -29.93
CA ASN A 270 -0.46 15.07 -28.46
C ASN A 270 -1.39 13.95 -27.96
N TYR A 271 -2.48 13.68 -28.66
CA TYR A 271 -3.38 12.58 -28.27
C TYR A 271 -2.69 11.22 -28.35
N ILE A 272 -1.81 11.01 -29.34
CA ILE A 272 -1.00 9.79 -29.43
C ILE A 272 -0.03 9.71 -28.25
N ASN A 273 0.63 10.80 -27.86
CA ASN A 273 1.53 10.82 -26.71
C ASN A 273 0.78 10.55 -25.41
N ILE A 274 -0.43 11.08 -25.24
CA ILE A 274 -1.31 10.79 -24.10
C ILE A 274 -1.67 9.29 -24.11
N GLY A 275 -2.05 8.74 -25.26
CA GLY A 275 -2.33 7.32 -25.41
C GLY A 275 -1.14 6.44 -25.03
N ILE A 276 0.08 6.79 -25.47
CA ILE A 276 1.31 6.08 -25.11
C ILE A 276 1.54 6.15 -23.60
N ALA A 277 1.43 7.33 -22.99
CA ALA A 277 1.60 7.49 -21.54
C ALA A 277 0.59 6.67 -20.75
N LEU A 278 -0.68 6.64 -21.20
CA LEU A 278 -1.73 5.84 -20.58
C LEU A 278 -1.45 4.34 -20.68
N VAL A 279 -1.04 3.85 -21.85
CA VAL A 279 -0.68 2.43 -22.05
C VAL A 279 0.50 2.04 -21.15
N VAL A 280 1.53 2.90 -21.04
CA VAL A 280 2.68 2.66 -20.17
C VAL A 280 2.26 2.59 -18.69
N ALA A 281 1.45 3.55 -18.24
CA ALA A 281 0.97 3.57 -16.86
C ALA A 281 0.06 2.36 -16.54
N THR A 282 -0.84 2.01 -17.47
CA THR A 282 -1.70 0.83 -17.32
C THR A 282 -0.89 -0.47 -17.35
N TYR A 283 0.20 -0.52 -18.12
CA TYR A 283 1.10 -1.67 -18.14
C TYR A 283 1.78 -1.87 -16.77
N PHE A 284 2.30 -0.79 -16.16
CA PHE A 284 2.86 -0.87 -14.80
C PHE A 284 1.83 -1.40 -13.81
N LEU A 285 0.61 -0.88 -13.85
CA LEU A 285 -0.45 -1.34 -12.97
C LEU A 285 -0.80 -2.82 -13.20
N ALA A 286 -0.86 -3.25 -14.47
CA ALA A 286 -1.15 -4.64 -14.81
C ALA A 286 -0.02 -5.60 -14.39
N GLU A 287 1.25 -5.16 -14.47
CA GLU A 287 2.43 -5.95 -14.05
C GLU A 287 2.47 -6.12 -12.52
N GLU A 288 2.10 -5.07 -11.78
CA GLU A 288 2.08 -5.14 -10.32
C GLU A 288 0.87 -5.92 -9.77
N TRP A 289 -0.31 -5.75 -10.36
CA TRP A 289 -1.52 -6.35 -9.82
C TRP A 289 -1.75 -7.78 -10.27
N LEU A 290 -1.46 -8.11 -11.52
CA LEU A 290 -1.74 -9.42 -12.16
C LEU A 290 -3.13 -9.99 -11.76
N PRO A 291 -4.23 -9.25 -11.94
CA PRO A 291 -5.53 -9.62 -11.40
C PRO A 291 -6.10 -10.94 -11.94
N MET A 292 -5.68 -11.34 -13.15
CA MET A 292 -6.07 -12.62 -13.76
C MET A 292 -5.04 -13.73 -13.52
N GLY A 293 -4.02 -13.46 -12.69
CA GLY A 293 -2.91 -14.34 -12.38
C GLY A 293 -1.78 -14.32 -13.43
N PRO A 294 -0.56 -14.70 -13.02
CA PRO A 294 0.62 -14.70 -13.91
C PRO A 294 0.52 -15.74 -15.02
N GLN A 295 -0.27 -16.80 -14.82
CA GLN A 295 -0.44 -17.92 -15.76
C GLN A 295 -1.06 -17.48 -17.10
N LYS A 296 -1.96 -16.49 -17.07
CA LYS A 296 -2.63 -15.95 -18.27
C LYS A 296 -1.77 -14.94 -19.04
N GLY A 297 -0.59 -14.63 -18.52
CA GLY A 297 0.36 -13.70 -19.13
C GLY A 297 -0.04 -12.24 -19.02
N ILE A 298 0.91 -11.35 -19.31
CA ILE A 298 0.76 -9.90 -19.12
C ILE A 298 -0.31 -9.30 -20.03
N ILE A 299 -0.50 -9.83 -21.25
CA ILE A 299 -1.45 -9.28 -22.22
C ILE A 299 -2.89 -9.40 -21.70
N VAL A 300 -3.27 -10.55 -21.14
CA VAL A 300 -4.62 -10.77 -20.61
C VAL A 300 -4.86 -9.89 -19.39
N ASN A 301 -3.85 -9.77 -18.50
CA ASN A 301 -3.90 -8.88 -17.35
C ASN A 301 -4.03 -7.41 -17.78
N LEU A 302 -3.28 -6.99 -18.79
CA LEU A 302 -3.35 -5.64 -19.36
C LEU A 302 -4.74 -5.35 -19.95
N LEU A 303 -5.31 -6.28 -20.72
CA LEU A 303 -6.66 -6.14 -21.29
C LEU A 303 -7.72 -6.03 -20.19
N PHE A 304 -7.59 -6.82 -19.13
CA PHE A 304 -8.52 -6.76 -18.00
C PHE A 304 -8.44 -5.41 -17.28
N VAL A 305 -7.24 -4.94 -16.92
CA VAL A 305 -7.04 -3.64 -16.25
C VAL A 305 -7.51 -2.50 -17.14
N THR A 306 -7.16 -2.54 -18.44
CA THR A 306 -7.62 -1.54 -19.42
C THR A 306 -9.14 -1.55 -19.53
N GLY A 307 -9.76 -2.73 -19.55
CA GLY A 307 -11.23 -2.88 -19.58
C GLY A 307 -11.90 -2.27 -18.34
N CYS A 308 -11.38 -2.53 -17.15
CA CYS A 308 -11.89 -1.93 -15.91
C CYS A 308 -11.78 -0.40 -15.93
N ILE A 309 -10.62 0.14 -16.33
CA ILE A 309 -10.43 1.59 -16.47
C ILE A 309 -11.39 2.16 -17.51
N ALA A 310 -11.52 1.51 -18.67
CA ALA A 310 -12.42 1.95 -19.74
C ALA A 310 -13.90 1.98 -19.30
N ILE A 311 -14.34 1.01 -18.50
CA ILE A 311 -15.72 0.98 -17.95
C ILE A 311 -15.93 2.16 -17.02
N ILE A 312 -15.00 2.42 -16.08
CA ILE A 312 -15.10 3.55 -15.16
C ILE A 312 -15.15 4.87 -15.93
N LEU A 313 -14.27 5.03 -16.91
CA LEU A 313 -14.23 6.24 -17.74
C LEU A 313 -15.48 6.40 -18.60
N ALA A 314 -16.01 5.30 -19.15
CA ALA A 314 -17.27 5.34 -19.90
C ALA A 314 -18.45 5.76 -19.00
N LEU A 315 -18.50 5.27 -17.76
CA LEU A 315 -19.52 5.69 -16.79
C LEU A 315 -19.40 7.18 -16.45
N LEU A 316 -18.18 7.68 -16.22
CA LEU A 316 -17.93 9.10 -15.96
C LEU A 316 -18.28 9.95 -17.17
N TRP A 317 -17.91 9.54 -18.37
CA TRP A 317 -18.25 10.23 -19.62
C TRP A 317 -19.76 10.26 -19.86
N LEU A 318 -20.45 9.14 -19.61
CA LEU A 318 -21.91 9.07 -19.67
C LEU A 318 -22.55 10.04 -18.66
N LEU A 319 -22.01 10.09 -17.44
CA LEU A 319 -22.47 11.04 -16.42
C LEU A 319 -22.31 12.48 -16.89
N VAL A 320 -21.16 12.84 -17.48
CA VAL A 320 -20.93 14.19 -18.02
C VAL A 320 -21.94 14.53 -19.13
N ILE A 321 -22.21 13.60 -20.05
CA ILE A 321 -23.20 13.82 -21.15
C ILE A 321 -24.61 14.04 -20.61
N TYR A 322 -24.99 13.23 -19.61
CA TYR A 322 -26.36 13.31 -19.07
C TYR A 322 -26.48 14.31 -17.92
N TYR A 323 -25.37 14.88 -17.45
CA TYR A 323 -25.33 15.75 -16.28
C TYR A 323 -26.34 16.91 -16.36
N GLU A 324 -26.38 17.62 -17.49
CA GLU A 324 -27.28 18.74 -17.68
C GLU A 324 -28.76 18.29 -17.60
N ARG A 325 -29.11 17.14 -18.19
CA ARG A 325 -30.48 16.60 -18.14
C ARG A 325 -30.86 16.19 -16.72
N ILE A 326 -29.94 15.52 -16.02
CA ILE A 326 -30.12 15.09 -14.64
C ILE A 326 -30.31 16.33 -13.74
N LEU A 327 -29.42 17.30 -13.88
CA LEU A 327 -29.50 18.53 -13.08
C LEU A 327 -30.81 19.31 -13.33
N ARG A 328 -31.20 19.48 -14.59
CA ARG A 328 -32.47 20.15 -14.94
C ARG A 328 -33.67 19.38 -14.37
N TRP A 329 -33.66 18.05 -14.44
CA TRP A 329 -34.72 17.23 -13.85
C TRP A 329 -34.78 17.38 -12.33
N CYS A 330 -33.62 17.33 -11.64
CA CYS A 330 -33.53 17.53 -10.18
C CYS A 330 -34.10 18.90 -9.76
N LEU A 331 -33.72 19.97 -10.47
CA LEU A 331 -34.17 21.32 -10.18
C LEU A 331 -35.67 21.51 -10.44
N ASN A 332 -36.17 20.94 -11.53
CA ASN A 332 -37.61 21.03 -11.88
C ASN A 332 -38.46 20.17 -10.92
N ASN A 333 -37.95 19.06 -10.43
CA ASN A 333 -38.64 18.15 -9.52
C ASN A 333 -38.06 18.16 -8.11
N ARG A 334 -37.70 19.33 -7.60
CA ARG A 334 -36.98 19.52 -6.32
C ARG A 334 -37.57 18.71 -5.15
N TRP A 335 -38.87 18.68 -5.00
CA TRP A 335 -39.56 17.99 -3.91
C TRP A 335 -39.47 16.45 -4.08
N LYS A 336 -39.60 15.94 -5.30
CA LYS A 336 -39.42 14.50 -5.57
C LYS A 336 -37.96 14.08 -5.37
N PHE A 337 -37.04 14.93 -5.80
CA PHE A 337 -35.61 14.67 -5.60
C PHE A 337 -35.21 14.65 -4.12
N MET A 338 -35.82 15.54 -3.28
CA MET A 338 -35.55 15.55 -1.85
C MET A 338 -35.98 14.29 -1.10
N LEU A 339 -36.86 13.46 -1.68
CA LEU A 339 -37.18 12.14 -1.11
C LEU A 339 -35.99 11.21 -1.08
N LEU A 340 -35.05 11.33 -2.04
CA LEU A 340 -33.86 10.46 -2.10
C LEU A 340 -32.93 10.66 -0.91
N PRO A 341 -32.40 11.87 -0.59
CA PRO A 341 -31.57 12.09 0.58
C PRO A 341 -32.32 11.80 1.90
N ILE A 342 -33.62 12.10 1.99
CA ILE A 342 -34.42 11.79 3.18
C ILE A 342 -34.52 10.27 3.37
N ALA A 343 -34.79 9.49 2.31
CA ALA A 343 -34.83 8.05 2.36
C ALA A 343 -33.45 7.48 2.75
N THR A 344 -32.36 8.04 2.20
CA THR A 344 -30.99 7.61 2.53
C THR A 344 -30.68 7.84 4.02
N ILE A 345 -31.06 8.99 4.58
CA ILE A 345 -30.89 9.30 6.01
C ILE A 345 -31.69 8.31 6.86
N LEU A 346 -32.97 8.08 6.54
CA LEU A 346 -33.82 7.15 7.28
C LEU A 346 -33.26 5.71 7.24
N CYS A 347 -32.88 5.23 6.06
CA CYS A 347 -32.23 3.93 5.90
C CYS A 347 -30.92 3.86 6.70
N GLY A 348 -30.10 4.92 6.66
CA GLY A 348 -28.86 5.01 7.42
C GLY A 348 -29.07 4.89 8.92
N ILE A 349 -30.05 5.60 9.47
CA ILE A 349 -30.41 5.52 10.90
C ILE A 349 -30.91 4.12 11.28
N LEU A 350 -31.73 3.48 10.43
CA LEU A 350 -32.23 2.13 10.67
C LEU A 350 -31.11 1.08 10.65
N ILE A 351 -30.16 1.22 9.73
CA ILE A 351 -29.01 0.33 9.60
C ILE A 351 -28.05 0.54 10.76
N TRP A 352 -27.77 1.79 11.14
CA TRP A 352 -26.86 2.10 12.25
C TRP A 352 -27.21 1.36 13.53
N LYS A 353 -28.51 1.27 13.86
CA LYS A 353 -28.98 0.54 15.05
C LYS A 353 -28.72 -0.97 15.02
N ARG A 354 -28.39 -1.52 13.83
CA ARG A 354 -28.12 -2.95 13.61
C ARG A 354 -26.65 -3.27 13.37
N ILE A 355 -25.81 -2.25 13.19
CA ILE A 355 -24.36 -2.45 13.04
C ILE A 355 -23.80 -2.84 14.40
N GLY A 356 -23.04 -3.94 14.43
CA GLY A 356 -22.30 -4.36 15.63
C GLY A 356 -21.26 -3.29 16.01
N GLN A 357 -20.99 -3.20 17.30
CA GLN A 357 -19.99 -2.27 17.85
C GLN A 357 -18.88 -3.10 18.49
N GLU A 358 -17.65 -2.82 18.09
CA GLU A 358 -16.47 -3.39 18.72
C GLU A 358 -15.42 -2.29 18.93
N PHE A 359 -14.55 -2.48 19.91
CA PHE A 359 -13.53 -1.46 20.26
C PHE A 359 -12.45 -1.37 19.19
N MET A 360 -11.93 -2.51 18.76
CA MET A 360 -10.92 -2.62 17.70
C MET A 360 -11.16 -3.88 16.87
N PRO A 361 -10.91 -3.84 15.56
CA PRO A 361 -10.89 -5.06 14.77
C PRO A 361 -9.80 -6.00 15.26
N SER A 362 -9.99 -7.30 15.09
CA SER A 362 -8.98 -8.30 15.41
C SER A 362 -7.69 -8.03 14.62
N LEU A 363 -6.58 -7.90 15.34
CA LEU A 363 -5.27 -7.70 14.73
C LEU A 363 -4.60 -9.04 14.44
N ASN A 364 -3.98 -9.15 13.27
CA ASN A 364 -3.14 -10.28 12.91
C ASN A 364 -1.70 -9.95 13.29
N GLU A 365 -1.27 -10.38 14.47
CA GLU A 365 0.06 -10.11 15.02
C GLU A 365 1.12 -11.17 14.66
N GLY A 366 0.76 -12.21 13.90
CA GLY A 366 1.66 -13.33 13.57
C GLY A 366 1.87 -14.30 14.72
N SER A 367 1.19 -14.11 15.86
CA SER A 367 1.31 -14.96 17.03
C SER A 367 -0.01 -15.07 17.79
N PHE A 368 -0.17 -16.17 18.54
CA PHE A 368 -1.22 -16.37 19.52
C PHE A 368 -0.62 -16.65 20.88
N LEU A 369 -1.34 -16.29 21.92
CA LEU A 369 -1.06 -16.68 23.29
C LEU A 369 -2.16 -17.63 23.75
N LEU A 370 -1.81 -18.89 24.01
CA LEU A 370 -2.71 -19.92 24.53
C LEU A 370 -2.43 -20.12 26.03
N MET A 371 -3.42 -19.89 26.89
CA MET A 371 -3.28 -19.89 28.33
C MET A 371 -4.25 -20.87 29.01
N PRO A 372 -4.12 -22.20 28.81
CA PRO A 372 -4.92 -23.16 29.54
C PRO A 372 -4.46 -23.26 31.01
N THR A 373 -5.32 -23.75 31.86
CA THR A 373 -4.99 -24.03 33.27
C THR A 373 -5.25 -25.49 33.60
N SER A 374 -4.35 -26.09 34.40
CA SER A 374 -4.57 -27.42 34.93
C SER A 374 -5.41 -27.36 36.21
N MET A 375 -5.89 -28.54 36.67
CA MET A 375 -6.63 -28.64 37.93
C MET A 375 -5.76 -28.19 39.11
N PRO A 376 -6.32 -27.53 40.13
CA PRO A 376 -5.57 -26.93 41.24
C PRO A 376 -4.61 -27.84 41.99
N HIS A 377 -4.87 -29.14 42.00
CA HIS A 377 -4.09 -30.17 42.71
C HIS A 377 -3.22 -31.03 41.78
N THR A 378 -3.05 -30.62 40.53
CA THR A 378 -2.16 -31.30 39.57
C THR A 378 -0.69 -31.19 40.01
N GLY A 379 -0.02 -32.36 40.09
CA GLY A 379 1.40 -32.43 40.45
C GLY A 379 2.34 -31.86 39.38
N ILE A 380 3.59 -31.60 39.78
CA ILE A 380 4.64 -31.02 38.89
C ILE A 380 4.89 -31.89 37.66
N GLU A 381 5.02 -33.21 37.85
CA GLU A 381 5.26 -34.16 36.77
C GLU A 381 4.14 -34.17 35.74
N GLN A 382 2.89 -34.14 36.19
CA GLN A 382 1.75 -34.08 35.28
C GLN A 382 1.68 -32.77 34.51
N ASN A 383 2.04 -31.64 35.13
CA ASN A 383 2.11 -30.34 34.44
C ASN A 383 3.25 -30.32 33.41
N LEU A 384 4.40 -30.95 33.67
CA LEU A 384 5.46 -31.13 32.68
C LEU A 384 4.98 -31.95 31.47
N ASN A 385 4.27 -33.06 31.72
CA ASN A 385 3.69 -33.87 30.65
C ASN A 385 2.66 -33.08 29.83
N TYR A 386 1.86 -32.23 30.47
CA TYR A 386 0.92 -31.35 29.73
C TYR A 386 1.63 -30.35 28.82
N ILE A 387 2.65 -29.64 29.31
CA ILE A 387 3.34 -28.64 28.48
C ILE A 387 4.05 -29.29 27.30
N GLU A 388 4.70 -30.45 27.54
CA GLU A 388 5.36 -31.21 26.47
C GLU A 388 4.35 -31.69 25.41
N ALA A 389 3.20 -32.19 25.86
CA ALA A 389 2.13 -32.65 24.96
C ALA A 389 1.52 -31.49 24.17
N LEU A 390 1.33 -30.30 24.79
CA LEU A 390 0.84 -29.10 24.15
C LEU A 390 1.80 -28.65 23.07
N ASP A 391 3.09 -28.48 23.40
CA ASP A 391 4.10 -28.00 22.46
C ASP A 391 4.28 -28.94 21.26
N LYS A 392 4.29 -30.27 21.50
CA LYS A 392 4.37 -31.26 20.41
C LYS A 392 3.15 -31.22 19.47
N ARG A 393 1.94 -31.08 20.04
CA ARG A 393 0.71 -31.00 19.24
C ARG A 393 0.62 -29.70 18.46
N LEU A 394 1.00 -28.58 19.06
CA LEU A 394 1.05 -27.28 18.42
C LEU A 394 2.06 -27.26 17.26
N ALA A 395 3.27 -27.78 17.50
CA ALA A 395 4.32 -27.86 16.47
C ALA A 395 3.95 -28.79 15.29
N ALA A 396 2.98 -29.68 15.46
CA ALA A 396 2.48 -30.54 14.37
C ALA A 396 1.55 -29.82 13.39
N ILE A 397 1.05 -28.62 13.73
CA ILE A 397 0.20 -27.82 12.84
C ILE A 397 1.11 -27.20 11.77
N PRO A 398 0.87 -27.43 10.46
CA PRO A 398 1.76 -26.93 9.40
C PRO A 398 1.90 -25.39 9.35
N GLU A 399 0.86 -24.66 9.73
CA GLU A 399 0.84 -23.19 9.78
C GLU A 399 1.64 -22.64 10.97
N VAL A 400 1.91 -23.45 12.00
CA VAL A 400 2.72 -23.05 13.15
C VAL A 400 4.20 -23.08 12.77
N GLU A 401 4.91 -22.00 13.06
CA GLU A 401 6.35 -21.91 12.87
C GLU A 401 7.11 -22.32 14.12
N THR A 402 6.70 -21.77 15.27
CA THR A 402 7.27 -22.11 16.58
C THR A 402 6.17 -22.12 17.63
N ALA A 403 6.26 -23.06 18.56
CA ALA A 403 5.42 -23.13 19.74
C ALA A 403 6.33 -23.30 20.96
N ILE A 404 6.19 -22.42 21.93
CA ILE A 404 6.98 -22.45 23.17
C ILE A 404 6.07 -22.27 24.35
N GLY A 405 5.99 -23.29 25.17
CA GLY A 405 5.22 -23.29 26.41
C GLY A 405 6.06 -22.85 27.61
N LYS A 406 5.55 -21.89 28.35
CA LYS A 406 5.99 -21.55 29.70
C LYS A 406 5.00 -22.14 30.68
N TRP A 407 5.49 -22.79 31.71
CA TRP A 407 4.69 -23.30 32.79
C TRP A 407 5.23 -22.86 34.14
N GLY A 408 4.33 -22.51 35.03
CA GLY A 408 4.66 -22.15 36.39
C GLY A 408 5.06 -20.69 36.57
N ARG A 409 5.42 -20.37 37.80
CA ARG A 409 5.73 -19.03 38.25
C ARG A 409 7.16 -18.68 37.94
N VAL A 410 7.41 -17.48 37.41
CA VAL A 410 8.75 -16.91 37.31
C VAL A 410 9.12 -16.17 38.58
N ASN A 411 10.42 -16.03 38.84
CA ASN A 411 10.92 -15.26 39.97
C ASN A 411 10.88 -13.74 39.65
N SER A 412 9.65 -13.22 39.59
CA SER A 412 9.35 -11.83 39.28
C SER A 412 8.14 -11.37 40.09
N ALA A 413 8.20 -10.15 40.62
CA ALA A 413 7.05 -9.54 41.28
C ALA A 413 5.93 -9.12 40.32
N LEU A 414 6.23 -9.04 39.01
CA LEU A 414 5.31 -8.58 37.98
C LEU A 414 4.50 -9.71 37.33
N ASP A 415 4.85 -10.98 37.59
CA ASP A 415 4.16 -12.12 37.04
C ASP A 415 3.35 -12.85 38.14
N PRO A 416 2.02 -12.66 38.18
CA PRO A 416 1.18 -13.26 39.18
C PRO A 416 0.74 -14.71 38.84
N ALA A 417 1.28 -15.30 37.76
CA ALA A 417 0.83 -16.60 37.24
C ALA A 417 0.94 -17.70 38.30
N PRO A 418 -0.14 -18.44 38.60
CA PRO A 418 -0.11 -19.58 39.49
C PRO A 418 0.58 -20.79 38.85
N ALA A 419 1.00 -21.74 39.66
CA ALA A 419 1.67 -22.97 39.20
C ALA A 419 0.86 -23.82 38.23
N GLN A 420 -0.45 -23.63 38.15
CA GLN A 420 -1.38 -24.37 37.27
C GLN A 420 -1.56 -23.69 35.89
N MET A 421 -1.01 -22.50 35.70
CA MET A 421 -1.19 -21.71 34.50
C MET A 421 -0.10 -22.03 33.48
N PHE A 422 -0.51 -22.23 32.23
CA PHE A 422 0.36 -22.40 31.09
C PHE A 422 0.25 -21.17 30.19
N GLU A 423 1.36 -20.78 29.59
CA GLU A 423 1.45 -19.70 28.62
C GLU A 423 2.22 -20.23 27.40
N ASN A 424 1.50 -20.64 26.37
CA ASN A 424 2.11 -21.10 25.14
C ASN A 424 2.08 -19.95 24.11
N THR A 425 3.27 -19.43 23.79
CA THR A 425 3.45 -18.49 22.68
C THR A 425 3.56 -19.28 21.38
N ILE A 426 2.64 -19.05 20.46
CA ILE A 426 2.52 -19.76 19.19
C ILE A 426 2.71 -18.76 18.06
N ASN A 427 3.84 -18.84 17.37
CA ASN A 427 4.05 -18.04 16.16
C ASN A 427 3.61 -18.86 14.96
N TYR A 428 2.83 -18.24 14.08
CA TYR A 428 2.42 -18.85 12.83
C TYR A 428 3.05 -18.17 11.63
N ARG A 429 3.23 -18.95 10.57
CA ARG A 429 3.82 -18.48 9.33
C ARG A 429 2.94 -17.43 8.69
N PRO A 430 3.51 -16.38 8.07
CA PRO A 430 2.74 -15.47 7.24
C PRO A 430 2.06 -16.25 6.10
N GLU A 431 0.90 -15.78 5.66
CA GLU A 431 0.14 -16.45 4.59
C GLU A 431 0.98 -16.61 3.32
N TYR A 432 1.78 -15.60 2.97
CA TYR A 432 2.67 -15.61 1.82
C TYR A 432 4.13 -15.44 2.26
N ILE A 433 5.06 -15.98 1.49
CA ILE A 433 6.49 -15.78 1.75
C ILE A 433 6.83 -14.30 1.56
N LEU A 434 7.55 -13.75 2.54
CA LEU A 434 8.01 -12.36 2.56
C LEU A 434 9.51 -12.31 2.28
N ASN A 435 9.95 -11.25 1.60
CA ASN A 435 11.37 -10.94 1.46
C ASN A 435 11.93 -10.24 2.72
N GLU A 436 13.23 -9.91 2.72
CA GLU A 436 13.90 -9.24 3.84
C GLU A 436 13.29 -7.86 4.19
N ASP A 437 12.64 -7.22 3.24
CA ASP A 437 11.98 -5.92 3.42
C ASP A 437 10.52 -6.04 3.90
N GLY A 438 10.00 -7.27 4.09
CA GLY A 438 8.63 -7.54 4.49
C GLY A 438 7.60 -7.46 3.35
N LYS A 439 8.06 -7.38 2.10
CA LYS A 439 7.17 -7.41 0.93
C LYS A 439 6.93 -8.84 0.49
N ARG A 440 5.72 -9.13 0.01
CA ARG A 440 5.39 -10.46 -0.53
C ARG A 440 6.26 -10.78 -1.74
N GLU A 441 6.89 -11.95 -1.72
CA GLU A 441 7.77 -12.41 -2.79
C GLU A 441 7.01 -13.28 -3.79
N ARG A 442 7.34 -13.11 -5.08
CA ARG A 442 6.76 -13.89 -6.17
C ARG A 442 7.74 -14.92 -6.68
N PHE A 443 7.22 -16.09 -7.04
CA PHE A 443 7.99 -17.23 -7.48
C PHE A 443 7.56 -17.71 -8.86
N LYS A 444 8.49 -18.24 -9.61
CA LYS A 444 8.29 -18.67 -10.98
C LYS A 444 7.27 -19.79 -11.09
N VAL A 445 6.26 -19.59 -11.95
CA VAL A 445 5.24 -20.58 -12.26
C VAL A 445 5.25 -20.91 -13.74
N ASN A 446 4.89 -22.14 -14.10
CA ASN A 446 4.67 -22.53 -15.48
C ASN A 446 3.28 -22.11 -15.98
N ARG A 447 2.99 -22.31 -17.28
CA ARG A 447 1.68 -22.00 -17.89
C ARG A 447 0.49 -22.73 -17.26
N LYS A 448 0.75 -23.83 -16.52
CA LYS A 448 -0.28 -24.60 -15.81
C LYS A 448 -0.44 -24.17 -14.35
N GLY A 449 0.27 -23.12 -13.89
CA GLY A 449 0.23 -22.60 -12.53
C GLY A 449 1.00 -23.40 -11.49
N LYS A 450 1.89 -24.33 -11.92
CA LYS A 450 2.74 -25.08 -11.01
C LYS A 450 4.02 -24.28 -10.75
N TYR A 451 4.43 -24.20 -9.49
CA TYR A 451 5.68 -23.58 -9.09
C TYR A 451 6.87 -24.40 -9.56
N LEU A 452 7.91 -23.73 -10.04
CA LEU A 452 9.17 -24.35 -10.44
C LEU A 452 10.14 -24.35 -9.26
N LEU A 453 10.67 -25.52 -8.95
CA LEU A 453 11.65 -25.69 -7.88
C LEU A 453 13.08 -25.66 -8.44
N ARG A 454 14.04 -25.24 -7.62
CA ARG A 454 15.46 -25.18 -8.01
C ARG A 454 16.06 -26.55 -8.38
N ASN A 455 15.49 -27.64 -7.86
CA ASN A 455 15.88 -29.00 -8.20
C ASN A 455 15.30 -29.52 -9.53
N GLY A 456 14.65 -28.64 -10.31
CA GLY A 456 14.00 -28.99 -11.59
C GLY A 456 12.61 -29.60 -11.45
N GLY A 457 12.11 -29.84 -10.23
CA GLY A 457 10.76 -30.33 -9.97
C GLY A 457 9.70 -29.24 -10.12
N THR A 458 8.43 -29.67 -10.08
CA THR A 458 7.29 -28.75 -10.05
C THR A 458 6.41 -29.08 -8.85
N TYR A 459 5.80 -28.05 -8.27
CA TYR A 459 4.87 -28.18 -7.16
C TYR A 459 3.57 -27.42 -7.44
N ASN A 460 2.45 -28.03 -7.07
CA ASN A 460 1.14 -27.38 -7.12
C ASN A 460 0.41 -27.62 -5.79
N PRO A 461 0.03 -26.59 -5.06
CA PRO A 461 -0.73 -26.73 -3.81
C PRO A 461 -2.03 -27.51 -3.96
N ALA A 462 -2.66 -27.50 -5.15
CA ALA A 462 -3.89 -28.25 -5.43
C ALA A 462 -3.66 -29.78 -5.50
N ASP A 463 -2.44 -30.23 -5.79
CA ASP A 463 -2.11 -31.66 -5.86
C ASP A 463 -1.83 -32.27 -4.45
N GLY A 464 -1.94 -31.47 -3.39
CA GLY A 464 -1.70 -31.82 -1.99
C GLY A 464 -0.81 -30.80 -1.32
N PHE A 465 -1.18 -30.36 -0.11
CA PHE A 465 -0.39 -29.39 0.63
C PHE A 465 0.93 -30.00 1.13
N ARG A 466 2.01 -29.30 0.84
CA ARG A 466 3.34 -29.57 1.38
C ARG A 466 4.04 -28.26 1.65
N LEU A 467 4.60 -28.10 2.82
CA LEU A 467 5.43 -26.96 3.15
C LEU A 467 6.73 -27.00 2.34
N ILE A 468 6.94 -25.99 1.50
CA ILE A 468 8.13 -25.85 0.65
C ILE A 468 8.98 -24.72 1.23
N PRO A 469 10.26 -24.96 1.57
CA PRO A 469 11.16 -23.89 1.98
C PRO A 469 11.33 -22.85 0.88
N ALA A 470 11.39 -21.57 1.25
CA ALA A 470 11.56 -20.46 0.30
C ALA A 470 12.77 -20.65 -0.61
N ASP A 471 13.88 -21.18 -0.05
CA ASP A 471 15.12 -21.43 -0.78
C ASP A 471 14.99 -22.48 -1.90
N SER A 472 13.95 -23.31 -1.84
CA SER A 472 13.68 -24.31 -2.89
C SER A 472 12.92 -23.71 -4.07
N LEU A 473 12.32 -22.54 -3.92
CA LEU A 473 11.57 -21.85 -4.95
C LEU A 473 12.50 -20.94 -5.78
N ILE A 474 12.10 -20.63 -7.00
CA ILE A 474 12.84 -19.71 -7.88
C ILE A 474 12.15 -18.35 -7.84
N PRO A 475 12.77 -17.30 -7.26
CA PRO A 475 12.19 -15.96 -7.26
C PRO A 475 11.98 -15.45 -8.68
N ASP A 476 10.82 -14.86 -8.95
CA ASP A 476 10.49 -14.27 -10.24
C ASP A 476 9.45 -13.15 -10.04
N ARG A 477 9.82 -11.91 -10.34
CA ARG A 477 8.94 -10.75 -10.22
C ARG A 477 7.64 -10.89 -11.02
N LYS A 478 7.65 -11.68 -12.10
CA LYS A 478 6.48 -11.97 -12.94
C LYS A 478 5.73 -13.24 -12.56
N GLY A 479 6.17 -13.89 -11.48
CA GLY A 479 5.59 -15.11 -10.96
C GLY A 479 4.37 -14.89 -10.08
N ASP A 480 4.02 -15.91 -9.31
CA ASP A 480 2.88 -15.90 -8.38
C ASP A 480 3.35 -15.94 -6.93
N TYR A 481 2.48 -15.48 -6.02
CA TYR A 481 2.73 -15.53 -4.59
C TYR A 481 2.58 -16.96 -4.08
N PHE A 482 3.57 -17.47 -3.36
CA PHE A 482 3.50 -18.79 -2.76
C PHE A 482 2.80 -18.72 -1.40
N ARG A 483 1.64 -19.41 -1.31
CA ARG A 483 0.86 -19.48 -0.07
C ARG A 483 1.38 -20.59 0.83
N GLN A 484 1.69 -20.27 2.09
CA GLN A 484 2.25 -21.18 3.08
C GLN A 484 1.20 -21.90 3.92
N TRP A 485 -0.07 -21.49 3.82
CA TRP A 485 -1.17 -22.11 4.56
C TRP A 485 -1.90 -23.15 3.71
N ARG A 486 -2.47 -24.16 4.38
CA ARG A 486 -3.33 -25.14 3.73
C ARG A 486 -4.53 -24.47 3.05
N PRO A 487 -5.09 -25.07 1.98
CA PRO A 487 -6.25 -24.49 1.28
C PRO A 487 -7.50 -24.29 2.17
N GLU A 488 -7.66 -25.11 3.19
CA GLU A 488 -8.79 -25.06 4.13
C GLU A 488 -8.71 -23.87 5.08
N ILE A 489 -7.51 -23.40 5.37
CA ILE A 489 -7.24 -22.28 6.28
C ILE A 489 -7.38 -20.98 5.50
N LYS A 490 -8.42 -20.21 5.75
CA LYS A 490 -8.70 -18.95 5.04
C LYS A 490 -8.26 -17.71 5.81
N ASN A 491 -8.27 -17.79 7.13
CA ASN A 491 -7.96 -16.69 8.02
C ASN A 491 -7.25 -17.19 9.28
N THR A 492 -6.84 -16.29 10.14
CA THR A 492 -6.17 -16.61 11.40
C THR A 492 -7.10 -17.30 12.41
N ASP A 493 -8.42 -17.09 12.31
CA ASP A 493 -9.38 -17.76 13.17
C ASP A 493 -9.44 -19.28 12.87
N ASP A 494 -9.26 -19.66 11.61
CA ASP A 494 -9.18 -21.08 11.23
C ASP A 494 -7.93 -21.74 11.85
N ILE A 495 -6.78 -21.02 11.90
CA ILE A 495 -5.58 -21.51 12.61
C ILE A 495 -5.88 -21.66 14.10
N TRP A 496 -6.53 -20.66 14.70
CA TRP A 496 -6.94 -20.74 16.10
C TRP A 496 -7.84 -21.94 16.39
N GLN A 497 -8.82 -22.22 15.53
CA GLN A 497 -9.66 -23.42 15.66
C GLN A 497 -8.84 -24.72 15.61
N GLN A 498 -7.83 -24.81 14.74
CA GLN A 498 -6.92 -25.95 14.73
C GLN A 498 -6.13 -26.06 16.04
N ILE A 499 -5.64 -24.94 16.57
CA ILE A 499 -4.95 -24.88 17.86
C ILE A 499 -5.86 -25.40 18.96
N VAL A 500 -7.09 -24.91 19.07
CA VAL A 500 -8.08 -25.36 20.09
C VAL A 500 -8.35 -26.86 19.97
N ASN A 501 -8.54 -27.34 18.73
CA ASN A 501 -8.86 -28.76 18.50
C ASN A 501 -7.73 -29.71 18.96
N VAL A 502 -6.46 -29.35 18.69
CA VAL A 502 -5.32 -30.21 19.05
C VAL A 502 -4.90 -30.07 20.51
N THR A 503 -5.21 -28.94 21.15
CA THR A 503 -4.81 -28.65 22.55
C THR A 503 -5.84 -29.13 23.59
N HIS A 504 -6.94 -29.70 23.16
CA HIS A 504 -7.91 -30.29 24.08
C HIS A 504 -7.30 -31.54 24.76
N LEU A 505 -6.88 -31.39 26.01
CA LEU A 505 -6.30 -32.43 26.84
C LEU A 505 -7.18 -32.64 28.08
N PRO A 506 -7.44 -33.91 28.49
CA PRO A 506 -8.14 -34.17 29.74
C PRO A 506 -7.38 -33.56 30.92
N GLY A 507 -8.07 -32.85 31.79
CA GLY A 507 -7.46 -32.16 32.95
C GLY A 507 -6.94 -30.77 32.72
N LEU A 508 -7.01 -30.27 31.48
CA LEU A 508 -6.78 -28.85 31.16
C LEU A 508 -8.09 -28.14 30.80
N THR A 509 -8.21 -26.88 31.21
CA THR A 509 -9.30 -26.01 30.79
C THR A 509 -9.09 -25.54 29.36
N SER A 510 -10.16 -25.22 28.64
CA SER A 510 -10.05 -24.49 27.38
C SER A 510 -9.61 -23.05 27.67
N ALA A 511 -8.76 -22.48 26.79
CA ALA A 511 -8.35 -21.10 26.89
C ALA A 511 -9.09 -20.25 25.85
N PRO A 512 -9.47 -19.00 26.20
CA PRO A 512 -9.97 -18.05 25.20
C PRO A 512 -8.85 -17.63 24.25
N LYS A 513 -9.22 -17.10 23.09
CA LYS A 513 -8.28 -16.47 22.15
C LYS A 513 -7.78 -15.15 22.78
N LEU A 514 -6.47 -15.02 22.92
CA LEU A 514 -5.78 -13.81 23.36
C LEU A 514 -4.78 -13.36 22.29
#